data_516a0ad59fc0287db947da8f96cbf092
#
_entry.id   516a0ad59fc0287db947da8f96cbf092
#
_cell.length_a   1.000
_cell.length_b   1.000
_cell.length_c   1.000
_cell.angle_alpha   90.00
_cell.angle_beta   90.00
_cell.angle_gamma   90.00
#
_symmetry.space_group_name_H-M   'P 1'
#
loop_
_entity.id
_entity.type
_entity.pdbx_description
1 polymer ?
#
loop_
_entity_poly.entity_id
_entity_poly.type
_entity_poly.pdbx_seq_one_letter_code
_entity_poly.pdbx_strand_id
1 'polypeptide(L)'
;MGLGGKGDTMNNKSSKDNKHISIDPWGSSTIEDYNDLFVQFGISKFEHFLPDISHPHHLMRRGIIFGHRGYRSILEAMKSKSPFSVLSGFMPTGDPHIGHKMVFDEIVWHQKQGAKAYGLIADLEAQAARNLSWSEIDDHARKYILALLASGFDLETGEIYRQSENKRVKDLAFELGIETNFSEMQSIYGFSGNTEISHIQSVLTQAADILYPQLDHPQPTVIPVGPDQDPHLRLTRDLASRLR
;
A
#
# COMPACT_ATOMS: atom_id res chain seq x y z
N MET A 1 52.50 -9.81 -53.61
CA MET A 1 52.81 -8.55 -52.86
C MET A 1 51.47 -8.03 -52.37
N GLY A 2 51.08 -8.05 -51.17
CA GLY A 2 51.68 -7.79 -49.94
C GLY A 2 50.55 -7.22 -49.10
N LEU A 3 50.21 -7.90 -48.00
CA LEU A 3 50.06 -7.35 -46.64
C LEU A 3 48.90 -6.35 -46.42
N GLY A 4 48.12 -6.40 -45.43
CA GLY A 4 48.22 -6.94 -44.09
C GLY A 4 46.94 -6.62 -43.33
N GLY A 5 46.46 -7.59 -42.60
CA GLY A 5 45.34 -7.43 -41.69
C GLY A 5 45.75 -6.70 -40.44
N LYS A 6 44.88 -5.80 -39.97
CA LYS A 6 44.87 -5.35 -38.58
C LYS A 6 43.52 -5.73 -37.97
N GLY A 7 43.58 -6.58 -36.98
CA GLY A 7 42.42 -6.93 -36.18
C GLY A 7 42.02 -5.76 -35.28
N ASP A 8 40.77 -5.38 -35.39
CA ASP A 8 40.12 -4.53 -34.41
C ASP A 8 39.43 -5.40 -33.39
N THR A 9 39.99 -5.42 -32.18
CA THR A 9 39.37 -5.96 -30.99
C THR A 9 38.20 -5.06 -30.62
N MET A 10 37.00 -5.49 -30.95
CA MET A 10 35.75 -4.87 -30.44
C MET A 10 35.66 -5.11 -28.95
N ASN A 11 35.89 -4.06 -28.21
CA ASN A 11 35.68 -3.96 -26.77
C ASN A 11 34.18 -3.83 -26.54
N ASN A 12 33.50 -4.95 -26.29
CA ASN A 12 32.07 -4.99 -25.97
C ASN A 12 31.87 -4.56 -24.51
N LYS A 13 31.83 -3.27 -24.27
CA LYS A 13 31.33 -2.72 -23.01
C LYS A 13 29.83 -2.90 -22.99
N SER A 14 29.35 -3.94 -22.30
CA SER A 14 27.96 -4.06 -21.92
C SER A 14 27.59 -2.86 -21.06
N SER A 15 26.90 -1.88 -21.62
CA SER A 15 26.15 -0.90 -20.89
C SER A 15 25.04 -1.64 -20.15
N LYS A 16 25.17 -1.80 -18.83
CA LYS A 16 24.03 -2.11 -17.97
C LYS A 16 23.10 -0.92 -18.03
N ASP A 17 22.12 -0.97 -18.89
CA ASP A 17 20.99 -0.04 -18.85
C ASP A 17 20.34 -0.21 -17.48
N ASN A 18 20.49 0.78 -16.60
CA ASN A 18 19.70 0.94 -15.40
C ASN A 18 18.25 1.18 -15.84
N LYS A 19 17.49 0.11 -16.03
CA LYS A 19 16.03 0.21 -16.18
C LYS A 19 15.48 0.81 -14.88
N HIS A 20 15.11 2.06 -14.91
CA HIS A 20 14.31 2.66 -13.85
C HIS A 20 12.96 1.96 -13.83
N ILE A 21 12.66 1.25 -12.74
CA ILE A 21 11.33 0.69 -12.53
C ILE A 21 10.41 1.86 -12.18
N SER A 22 9.43 2.13 -13.04
CA SER A 22 8.32 3.04 -12.73
C SER A 22 7.20 2.21 -12.10
N ILE A 23 6.88 2.50 -10.86
CA ILE A 23 5.72 1.89 -10.19
C ILE A 23 4.54 2.82 -10.40
N ASP A 24 3.52 2.32 -11.10
CA ASP A 24 2.24 3.01 -11.29
C ASP A 24 1.20 2.39 -10.32
N PRO A 25 0.73 3.14 -9.31
CA PRO A 25 -0.23 2.65 -8.33
C PRO A 25 -1.60 2.27 -8.92
N TRP A 26 -1.92 2.75 -10.13
CA TRP A 26 -3.19 2.43 -10.83
C TRP A 26 -3.00 1.47 -12.01
N GLY A 27 -1.75 1.13 -12.34
CA GLY A 27 -1.38 0.22 -13.42
C GLY A 27 -1.10 -1.19 -12.93
N SER A 28 -1.18 -2.18 -13.84
CA SER A 28 -0.78 -3.57 -13.59
C SER A 28 0.66 -3.82 -14.04
N SER A 29 1.65 -3.09 -13.49
CA SER A 29 3.04 -3.34 -13.81
C SER A 29 3.50 -4.67 -13.20
N THR A 30 3.99 -5.59 -14.03
CA THR A 30 4.60 -6.84 -13.57
C THR A 30 6.02 -6.54 -13.11
N ILE A 31 6.30 -6.77 -11.83
CA ILE A 31 7.65 -6.66 -11.29
C ILE A 31 8.39 -7.94 -11.65
N GLU A 32 9.38 -7.85 -12.55
CA GLU A 32 10.15 -8.98 -13.04
C GLU A 32 11.20 -9.46 -12.03
N ASP A 33 11.77 -8.55 -11.23
CA ASP A 33 12.73 -8.89 -10.16
C ASP A 33 12.46 -8.10 -8.87
N TYR A 34 12.10 -8.82 -7.81
CA TYR A 34 11.89 -8.25 -6.48
C TYR A 34 13.17 -7.70 -5.83
N ASN A 35 14.37 -8.15 -6.28
CA ASN A 35 15.63 -7.59 -5.76
C ASN A 35 15.79 -6.11 -6.10
N ASP A 36 15.28 -5.68 -7.24
CA ASP A 36 15.33 -4.27 -7.63
C ASP A 36 14.52 -3.38 -6.68
N LEU A 37 13.42 -3.90 -6.09
CA LEU A 37 12.64 -3.18 -5.10
C LEU A 37 13.43 -2.89 -3.83
N PHE A 38 14.25 -3.83 -3.37
CA PHE A 38 15.09 -3.63 -2.19
C PHE A 38 16.15 -2.55 -2.43
N VAL A 39 16.75 -2.53 -3.62
CA VAL A 39 17.83 -1.61 -3.96
C VAL A 39 17.31 -0.20 -4.30
N GLN A 40 16.28 -0.13 -5.17
CA GLN A 40 15.80 1.16 -5.71
C GLN A 40 14.84 1.87 -4.76
N PHE A 41 14.02 1.13 -4.01
CA PHE A 41 12.99 1.71 -3.14
C PHE A 41 13.33 1.65 -1.65
N GLY A 42 14.46 1.05 -1.25
CA GLY A 42 14.88 0.97 0.16
C GLY A 42 13.92 0.16 1.02
N ILE A 43 13.26 -0.84 0.43
CA ILE A 43 12.44 -1.82 1.15
C ILE A 43 13.39 -2.80 1.83
N SER A 44 13.16 -3.13 3.11
CA SER A 44 13.94 -4.12 3.85
C SER A 44 13.30 -5.51 3.75
N LYS A 45 14.13 -6.56 3.79
CA LYS A 45 13.63 -7.94 3.73
C LYS A 45 12.88 -8.32 5.00
N PHE A 46 11.69 -8.88 4.85
CA PHE A 46 10.85 -9.30 5.98
C PHE A 46 11.38 -10.55 6.70
N GLU A 47 12.09 -11.42 6.00
CA GLU A 47 12.60 -12.70 6.52
C GLU A 47 13.39 -12.57 7.83
N HIS A 48 14.04 -11.41 8.05
CA HIS A 48 14.81 -11.15 9.26
C HIS A 48 13.98 -11.11 10.54
N PHE A 49 12.65 -10.91 10.43
CA PHE A 49 11.74 -10.91 11.57
C PHE A 49 11.14 -12.27 11.91
N LEU A 50 11.22 -13.24 10.99
CA LEU A 50 10.60 -14.55 11.19
C LEU A 50 11.01 -15.26 12.50
N PRO A 51 12.30 -15.22 12.92
CA PRO A 51 12.72 -15.84 14.19
C PRO A 51 12.10 -15.16 15.42
N ASP A 52 11.70 -13.91 15.29
CA ASP A 52 11.16 -13.09 16.39
C ASP A 52 9.64 -13.16 16.53
N ILE A 53 8.94 -13.78 15.58
CA ILE A 53 7.47 -13.94 15.57
C ILE A 53 7.12 -15.35 16.00
N SER A 54 6.41 -15.50 17.14
CA SER A 54 6.10 -16.81 17.73
C SER A 54 5.34 -17.74 16.79
N HIS A 55 4.37 -17.22 16.05
CA HIS A 55 3.52 -17.97 15.13
C HIS A 55 3.31 -17.17 13.83
N PRO A 56 4.37 -17.06 12.99
CA PRO A 56 4.27 -16.25 11.79
C PRO A 56 3.22 -16.82 10.84
N HIS A 57 2.48 -15.92 10.21
CA HIS A 57 1.48 -16.27 9.21
C HIS A 57 2.10 -17.10 8.07
N HIS A 58 1.31 -17.97 7.44
CA HIS A 58 1.85 -18.82 6.36
C HIS A 58 2.39 -18.03 5.17
N LEU A 59 1.83 -16.85 4.86
CA LEU A 59 2.34 -15.98 3.79
C LEU A 59 3.73 -15.42 4.15
N MET A 60 3.99 -15.11 5.42
CA MET A 60 5.30 -14.68 5.92
C MET A 60 6.33 -15.82 5.79
N ARG A 61 5.98 -17.02 6.27
CA ARG A 61 6.86 -18.21 6.21
C ARG A 61 7.20 -18.66 4.80
N ARG A 62 6.31 -18.39 3.84
CA ARG A 62 6.50 -18.74 2.42
C ARG A 62 7.20 -17.64 1.63
N GLY A 63 7.58 -16.53 2.27
CA GLY A 63 8.23 -15.40 1.60
C GLY A 63 7.32 -14.62 0.65
N ILE A 64 5.98 -14.81 0.74
CA ILE A 64 5.01 -14.00 -0.01
C ILE A 64 4.99 -12.58 0.55
N ILE A 65 5.05 -12.45 1.88
CA ILE A 65 5.39 -11.21 2.55
C ILE A 65 6.91 -11.10 2.51
N PHE A 66 7.43 -10.48 1.47
CA PHE A 66 8.86 -10.46 1.18
C PHE A 66 9.59 -9.25 1.75
N GLY A 67 8.88 -8.13 1.94
CA GLY A 67 9.50 -6.86 2.31
C GLY A 67 8.67 -6.08 3.32
N HIS A 68 9.34 -5.10 3.92
CA HIS A 68 8.70 -4.20 4.87
C HIS A 68 9.35 -2.82 4.87
N ARG A 69 8.60 -1.86 5.40
CA ARG A 69 9.06 -0.50 5.67
C ARG A 69 8.69 -0.13 7.11
N GLY A 70 9.64 -0.37 8.05
CA GLY A 70 9.47 0.00 9.46
C GLY A 70 8.67 -0.99 10.31
N TYR A 71 8.61 -2.28 9.97
CA TYR A 71 7.84 -3.29 10.72
C TYR A 71 8.35 -3.54 12.16
N ARG A 72 9.56 -3.08 12.50
CA ARG A 72 10.13 -3.27 13.86
C ARG A 72 9.23 -2.72 14.97
N SER A 73 8.63 -1.54 14.78
CA SER A 73 7.72 -0.95 15.76
C SER A 73 6.46 -1.79 16.00
N ILE A 74 5.96 -2.48 14.96
CA ILE A 74 4.85 -3.42 15.07
C ILE A 74 5.27 -4.63 15.90
N LEU A 75 6.43 -5.22 15.59
CA LEU A 75 6.95 -6.36 16.32
C LEU A 75 7.20 -6.04 17.82
N GLU A 76 7.72 -4.85 18.11
CA GLU A 76 7.92 -4.36 19.48
C GLU A 76 6.57 -4.18 20.19
N ALA A 77 5.57 -3.60 19.52
CA ALA A 77 4.22 -3.46 20.08
C ALA A 77 3.57 -4.82 20.37
N MET A 78 3.70 -5.79 19.46
CA MET A 78 3.22 -7.16 19.68
C MET A 78 3.90 -7.82 20.90
N LYS A 79 5.23 -7.68 21.03
CA LYS A 79 6.01 -8.27 22.16
C LYS A 79 5.67 -7.61 23.50
N SER A 80 5.49 -6.31 23.53
CA SER A 80 5.19 -5.53 24.74
C SER A 80 3.68 -5.46 25.06
N LYS A 81 2.84 -5.98 24.17
CA LYS A 81 1.37 -5.82 24.22
C LYS A 81 0.92 -4.35 24.28
N SER A 82 1.68 -3.48 23.64
CA SER A 82 1.32 -2.08 23.46
C SER A 82 0.33 -1.90 22.32
N PRO A 83 -0.48 -0.84 22.32
CA PRO A 83 -1.43 -0.57 21.25
C PRO A 83 -0.74 -0.46 19.88
N PHE A 84 -1.34 -1.06 18.88
CA PHE A 84 -0.99 -0.91 17.47
C PHE A 84 -2.20 -1.21 16.58
N SER A 85 -2.15 -0.84 15.34
CA SER A 85 -3.25 -1.03 14.41
C SER A 85 -2.81 -1.77 13.14
N VAL A 86 -3.79 -2.34 12.44
CA VAL A 86 -3.66 -2.83 11.07
C VAL A 86 -4.77 -2.22 10.22
N LEU A 87 -4.42 -1.72 9.03
CA LEU A 87 -5.38 -1.19 8.07
C LEU A 87 -5.00 -1.64 6.66
N SER A 88 -5.98 -2.04 5.87
CA SER A 88 -5.84 -2.08 4.41
C SER A 88 -7.16 -1.77 3.72
N GLY A 89 -7.05 -1.24 2.50
CA GLY A 89 -8.17 -0.80 1.69
C GLY A 89 -8.45 -1.70 0.50
N PHE A 90 -9.72 -1.73 0.10
CA PHE A 90 -10.18 -2.53 -1.02
C PHE A 90 -11.09 -1.69 -1.91
N MET A 91 -10.70 -1.52 -3.16
CA MET A 91 -11.49 -0.81 -4.15
C MET A 91 -12.56 -1.76 -4.75
N PRO A 92 -13.87 -1.55 -4.49
CA PRO A 92 -14.93 -2.47 -4.87
C PRO A 92 -15.30 -2.32 -6.35
N THR A 93 -14.40 -2.74 -7.25
CA THR A 93 -14.54 -2.63 -8.71
C THR A 93 -14.92 -3.95 -9.40
N GLY A 94 -15.16 -5.01 -8.63
CA GLY A 94 -15.51 -6.36 -9.08
C GLY A 94 -15.66 -7.28 -7.89
N ASP A 95 -15.73 -8.58 -8.12
CA ASP A 95 -15.81 -9.56 -7.04
C ASP A 95 -14.47 -9.76 -6.32
N PRO A 96 -14.46 -9.96 -4.98
CA PRO A 96 -13.25 -10.30 -4.27
C PRO A 96 -12.67 -11.63 -4.76
N HIS A 97 -11.35 -11.70 -4.85
CA HIS A 97 -10.62 -12.87 -5.34
C HIS A 97 -9.47 -13.23 -4.40
N ILE A 98 -8.70 -14.27 -4.73
CA ILE A 98 -7.63 -14.79 -3.89
C ILE A 98 -6.55 -13.75 -3.53
N GLY A 99 -6.28 -12.78 -4.39
CA GLY A 99 -5.35 -11.69 -4.07
C GLY A 99 -5.86 -10.83 -2.91
N HIS A 100 -7.15 -10.50 -2.90
CA HIS A 100 -7.76 -9.78 -1.77
C HIS A 100 -7.76 -10.63 -0.49
N LYS A 101 -8.02 -11.94 -0.62
CA LYS A 101 -7.98 -12.85 0.53
C LYS A 101 -6.61 -12.85 1.23
N MET A 102 -5.51 -12.73 0.49
CA MET A 102 -4.18 -12.64 1.10
C MET A 102 -4.08 -11.44 2.04
N VAL A 103 -4.62 -10.30 1.65
CA VAL A 103 -4.63 -9.08 2.47
C VAL A 103 -5.63 -9.22 3.63
N PHE A 104 -6.81 -9.82 3.41
CA PHE A 104 -7.76 -10.12 4.50
C PHE A 104 -7.11 -10.99 5.57
N ASP A 105 -6.37 -12.01 5.16
CA ASP A 105 -5.68 -12.92 6.10
C ASP A 105 -4.60 -12.18 6.91
N GLU A 106 -3.88 -11.22 6.32
CA GLU A 106 -2.92 -10.39 7.03
C GLU A 106 -3.60 -9.45 8.05
N ILE A 107 -4.72 -8.83 7.70
CA ILE A 107 -5.50 -8.01 8.63
C ILE A 107 -5.95 -8.86 9.82
N VAL A 108 -6.57 -10.01 9.55
CA VAL A 108 -7.10 -10.92 10.58
C VAL A 108 -5.98 -11.50 11.44
N TRP A 109 -4.82 -11.82 10.85
CA TRP A 109 -3.68 -12.31 11.61
C TRP A 109 -3.15 -11.26 12.58
N HIS A 110 -2.96 -10.01 12.14
CA HIS A 110 -2.50 -8.93 13.02
C HIS A 110 -3.54 -8.60 14.09
N GLN A 111 -4.84 -8.65 13.76
CA GLN A 111 -5.91 -8.49 14.74
C GLN A 111 -5.82 -9.54 15.84
N LYS A 112 -5.57 -10.81 15.49
CA LYS A 112 -5.34 -11.89 16.46
C LYS A 112 -4.06 -11.71 17.29
N GLN A 113 -3.11 -10.90 16.82
CA GLN A 113 -1.92 -10.51 17.59
C GLN A 113 -2.18 -9.29 18.50
N GLY A 114 -3.41 -8.75 18.53
CA GLY A 114 -3.80 -7.64 19.39
C GLY A 114 -3.90 -6.27 18.70
N ALA A 115 -3.80 -6.23 17.37
CA ALA A 115 -4.03 -4.99 16.63
C ALA A 115 -5.49 -4.57 16.66
N LYS A 116 -5.78 -3.26 16.78
CA LYS A 116 -7.06 -2.73 16.34
C LYS A 116 -7.10 -2.77 14.81
N ALA A 117 -8.06 -3.50 14.25
CA ALA A 117 -8.11 -3.76 12.82
C ALA A 117 -9.08 -2.82 12.10
N TYR A 118 -8.69 -2.38 10.90
CA TYR A 118 -9.50 -1.53 10.03
C TYR A 118 -9.59 -2.15 8.64
N GLY A 119 -10.82 -2.42 8.20
CA GLY A 119 -11.16 -2.84 6.84
C GLY A 119 -11.76 -1.65 6.09
N LEU A 120 -11.02 -1.09 5.16
CA LEU A 120 -11.45 0.06 4.37
C LEU A 120 -12.11 -0.39 3.07
N ILE A 121 -13.30 0.11 2.78
CA ILE A 121 -13.93 0.02 1.46
C ILE A 121 -13.73 1.35 0.73
N ALA A 122 -12.83 1.34 -0.26
CA ALA A 122 -12.43 2.51 -1.03
C ALA A 122 -13.43 2.82 -2.16
N ASP A 123 -14.65 3.15 -1.80
CA ASP A 123 -15.77 3.37 -2.72
C ASP A 123 -15.66 4.69 -3.50
N LEU A 124 -15.08 5.73 -2.92
CA LEU A 124 -14.78 6.98 -3.62
C LEU A 124 -13.74 6.75 -4.74
N GLU A 125 -12.70 5.96 -4.45
CA GLU A 125 -11.68 5.60 -5.44
C GLU A 125 -12.27 4.71 -6.56
N ALA A 126 -13.15 3.76 -6.22
CA ALA A 126 -13.82 2.92 -7.20
C ALA A 126 -14.64 3.76 -8.19
N GLN A 127 -15.36 4.75 -7.69
CA GLN A 127 -16.13 5.67 -8.53
C GLN A 127 -15.21 6.52 -9.43
N ALA A 128 -14.15 7.09 -8.86
CA ALA A 128 -13.21 7.94 -9.60
C ALA A 128 -12.41 7.16 -10.66
N ALA A 129 -11.92 5.95 -10.33
CA ALA A 129 -11.02 5.20 -11.20
C ALA A 129 -11.73 4.37 -12.27
N ARG A 130 -13.00 3.99 -12.08
CA ARG A 130 -13.71 3.04 -12.96
C ARG A 130 -15.05 3.55 -13.48
N ASN A 131 -15.46 4.74 -13.08
CA ASN A 131 -16.75 5.34 -13.49
C ASN A 131 -17.95 4.40 -13.30
N LEU A 132 -17.90 3.61 -12.20
CA LEU A 132 -19.01 2.72 -11.83
C LEU A 132 -20.15 3.53 -11.21
N SER A 133 -21.39 3.05 -11.38
CA SER A 133 -22.52 3.61 -10.63
C SER A 133 -22.42 3.28 -9.14
N TRP A 134 -23.02 4.13 -8.30
CA TRP A 134 -23.05 3.90 -6.85
C TRP A 134 -23.74 2.58 -6.48
N SER A 135 -24.74 2.16 -7.26
CA SER A 135 -25.41 0.87 -7.05
C SER A 135 -24.47 -0.32 -7.28
N GLU A 136 -23.65 -0.28 -8.36
CA GLU A 136 -22.67 -1.34 -8.64
C GLU A 136 -21.59 -1.36 -7.55
N ILE A 137 -21.12 -0.18 -7.13
CA ILE A 137 -20.16 -0.05 -6.03
C ILE A 137 -20.71 -0.63 -4.74
N ASP A 138 -21.98 -0.36 -4.41
CA ASP A 138 -22.66 -0.91 -3.24
C ASP A 138 -22.72 -2.44 -3.26
N ASP A 139 -23.09 -3.02 -4.41
CA ASP A 139 -23.17 -4.46 -4.56
C ASP A 139 -21.80 -5.13 -4.38
N HIS A 140 -20.75 -4.55 -4.96
CA HIS A 140 -19.40 -5.05 -4.77
C HIS A 140 -18.92 -4.83 -3.33
N ALA A 141 -19.13 -3.65 -2.73
CA ALA A 141 -18.73 -3.33 -1.36
C ALA A 141 -19.29 -4.36 -0.35
N ARG A 142 -20.55 -4.75 -0.49
CA ARG A 142 -21.17 -5.80 0.35
C ARG A 142 -20.43 -7.13 0.25
N LYS A 143 -19.99 -7.51 -0.96
CA LYS A 143 -19.23 -8.76 -1.16
C LYS A 143 -17.86 -8.71 -0.48
N TYR A 144 -17.16 -7.56 -0.52
CA TYR A 144 -15.89 -7.38 0.18
C TYR A 144 -16.06 -7.44 1.69
N ILE A 145 -17.07 -6.76 2.24
CA ILE A 145 -17.39 -6.81 3.67
C ILE A 145 -17.67 -8.25 4.11
N LEU A 146 -18.54 -8.97 3.38
CA LEU A 146 -18.84 -10.36 3.68
C LEU A 146 -17.62 -11.28 3.59
N ALA A 147 -16.76 -11.09 2.58
CA ALA A 147 -15.53 -11.86 2.41
C ALA A 147 -14.52 -11.61 3.55
N LEU A 148 -14.37 -10.35 4.00
CA LEU A 148 -13.51 -10.00 5.12
C LEU A 148 -14.04 -10.63 6.43
N LEU A 149 -15.34 -10.52 6.70
CA LEU A 149 -15.99 -11.16 7.86
C LEU A 149 -15.85 -12.69 7.81
N ALA A 150 -16.07 -13.30 6.65
CA ALA A 150 -15.92 -14.75 6.45
C ALA A 150 -14.45 -15.21 6.61
N SER A 151 -13.46 -14.31 6.42
CA SER A 151 -12.04 -14.58 6.70
C SER A 151 -11.71 -14.54 8.20
N GLY A 152 -12.66 -14.15 9.05
CA GLY A 152 -12.53 -14.13 10.50
C GLY A 152 -12.22 -12.76 11.11
N PHE A 153 -12.53 -11.68 10.39
CA PHE A 153 -12.45 -10.32 10.94
C PHE A 153 -13.45 -10.16 12.09
N ASP A 154 -12.98 -9.65 13.22
CA ASP A 154 -13.73 -9.45 14.44
C ASP A 154 -14.14 -7.98 14.59
N LEU A 155 -15.44 -7.71 14.62
CA LEU A 155 -16.00 -6.36 14.78
C LEU A 155 -15.91 -5.84 16.23
N GLU A 156 -15.65 -6.69 17.23
CA GLU A 156 -15.46 -6.22 18.61
C GLU A 156 -14.12 -5.49 18.78
N THR A 157 -13.11 -5.89 18.00
CA THR A 157 -11.75 -5.33 18.05
C THR A 157 -11.35 -4.63 16.76
N GLY A 158 -12.31 -4.44 15.84
CA GLY A 158 -12.06 -3.82 14.54
C GLY A 158 -13.23 -2.99 14.03
N GLU A 159 -12.96 -2.26 12.97
CA GLU A 159 -13.92 -1.41 12.27
C GLU A 159 -13.85 -1.68 10.78
N ILE A 160 -15.01 -1.83 10.13
CA ILE A 160 -15.12 -1.80 8.67
C ILE A 160 -15.85 -0.52 8.29
N TYR A 161 -15.25 0.31 7.44
CA TYR A 161 -15.85 1.57 7.03
C TYR A 161 -15.72 1.82 5.52
N ARG A 162 -16.55 2.74 5.03
CA ARG A 162 -16.54 3.24 3.66
C ARG A 162 -15.98 4.65 3.63
N GLN A 163 -15.14 4.98 2.64
CA GLN A 163 -14.61 6.34 2.47
C GLN A 163 -15.73 7.38 2.38
N SER A 164 -16.78 7.07 1.59
CA SER A 164 -17.91 7.98 1.38
C SER A 164 -18.70 8.32 2.66
N GLU A 165 -18.64 7.47 3.68
CA GLU A 165 -19.39 7.64 4.94
C GLU A 165 -18.51 8.17 6.07
N ASN A 166 -17.18 8.04 5.97
CA ASN A 166 -16.27 8.47 7.03
C ASN A 166 -15.92 9.97 6.92
N LYS A 167 -16.62 10.78 7.71
CA LYS A 167 -16.39 12.24 7.75
C LYS A 167 -14.97 12.59 8.20
N ARG A 168 -14.40 11.85 9.17
CA ARG A 168 -13.06 12.16 9.71
C ARG A 168 -11.96 11.97 8.65
N VAL A 169 -12.07 10.93 7.83
CA VAL A 169 -11.17 10.72 6.70
C VAL A 169 -11.28 11.84 5.69
N LYS A 170 -12.50 12.27 5.36
CA LYS A 170 -12.71 13.36 4.40
C LYS A 170 -12.18 14.71 4.93
N ASP A 171 -12.39 15.01 6.19
CA ASP A 171 -11.85 16.22 6.83
C ASP A 171 -10.32 16.19 6.82
N LEU A 172 -9.70 15.07 7.22
CA LEU A 172 -8.25 14.92 7.19
C LEU A 172 -7.67 15.00 5.77
N ALA A 173 -8.34 14.41 4.77
CA ALA A 173 -7.90 14.49 3.38
C ALA A 173 -7.87 15.94 2.90
N PHE A 174 -8.81 16.76 3.33
CA PHE A 174 -8.83 18.19 3.04
C PHE A 174 -7.67 18.93 3.74
N GLU A 175 -7.40 18.61 5.01
CA GLU A 175 -6.27 19.18 5.77
C GLU A 175 -4.93 18.83 5.15
N LEU A 176 -4.75 17.56 4.74
CA LEU A 176 -3.53 17.10 4.05
C LEU A 176 -3.28 17.85 2.73
N GLY A 177 -4.34 18.34 2.06
CA GLY A 177 -4.23 19.17 0.87
C GLY A 177 -3.52 20.52 1.11
N ILE A 178 -3.45 21.00 2.36
CA ILE A 178 -2.69 22.21 2.73
C ILE A 178 -1.19 21.93 2.74
N GLU A 179 -0.81 20.70 3.09
CA GLU A 179 0.59 20.29 3.27
C GLU A 179 1.27 19.81 1.99
N THR A 180 0.58 19.82 0.85
CA THR A 180 1.12 19.40 -0.44
C THR A 180 0.67 20.31 -1.58
N ASN A 181 1.25 20.13 -2.76
CA ASN A 181 0.90 20.90 -3.95
C ASN A 181 0.96 20.03 -5.22
N PHE A 182 0.43 20.56 -6.32
CA PHE A 182 0.36 19.84 -7.59
C PHE A 182 1.74 19.40 -8.11
N SER A 183 2.79 20.22 -7.94
CA SER A 183 4.14 19.88 -8.41
C SER A 183 4.73 18.68 -7.68
N GLU A 184 4.45 18.54 -6.38
CA GLU A 184 4.83 17.36 -5.59
C GLU A 184 4.09 16.12 -6.07
N MET A 185 2.77 16.22 -6.27
CA MET A 185 1.94 15.13 -6.83
C MET A 185 2.40 14.73 -8.24
N GLN A 186 2.74 15.71 -9.08
CA GLN A 186 3.29 15.46 -10.41
C GLN A 186 4.61 14.67 -10.35
N SER A 187 5.49 15.04 -9.44
CA SER A 187 6.79 14.38 -9.28
C SER A 187 6.66 12.92 -8.83
N ILE A 188 5.69 12.62 -7.96
CA ILE A 188 5.50 11.28 -7.37
C ILE A 188 4.71 10.37 -8.31
N TYR A 189 3.63 10.88 -8.92
CA TYR A 189 2.63 10.09 -9.65
C TYR A 189 2.66 10.32 -11.16
N GLY A 190 3.48 11.25 -11.65
CA GLY A 190 3.49 11.61 -13.09
C GLY A 190 2.24 12.39 -13.54
N PHE A 191 1.50 12.99 -12.62
CA PHE A 191 0.32 13.78 -12.95
C PHE A 191 0.65 14.92 -13.90
N SER A 192 -0.31 15.30 -14.74
CA SER A 192 -0.19 16.36 -15.73
C SER A 192 -1.36 17.33 -15.62
N GLY A 193 -1.34 18.41 -16.39
CA GLY A 193 -2.47 19.35 -16.47
C GLY A 193 -3.79 18.72 -16.93
N ASN A 194 -3.75 17.52 -17.51
CA ASN A 194 -4.93 16.76 -17.94
C ASN A 194 -5.39 15.71 -16.91
N THR A 195 -4.68 15.58 -15.77
CA THR A 195 -5.07 14.63 -14.70
C THR A 195 -6.37 15.11 -14.06
N GLU A 196 -7.31 14.21 -13.93
CA GLU A 196 -8.60 14.50 -13.29
C GLU A 196 -8.43 14.85 -11.83
N ILE A 197 -9.20 15.83 -11.35
CA ILE A 197 -9.18 16.29 -9.96
C ILE A 197 -9.50 15.14 -8.99
N SER A 198 -10.39 14.22 -9.41
CA SER A 198 -10.73 13.03 -8.62
C SER A 198 -9.52 12.16 -8.31
N HIS A 199 -8.57 11.99 -9.23
CA HIS A 199 -7.34 11.25 -8.99
C HIS A 199 -6.45 11.92 -7.94
N ILE A 200 -6.36 13.27 -7.97
CA ILE A 200 -5.62 14.03 -6.96
C ILE A 200 -6.28 13.89 -5.59
N GLN A 201 -7.61 13.97 -5.55
CA GLN A 201 -8.38 13.77 -4.33
C GLN A 201 -8.22 12.34 -3.78
N SER A 202 -8.19 11.32 -4.63
CA SER A 202 -7.98 9.93 -4.23
C SER A 202 -6.65 9.74 -3.50
N VAL A 203 -5.56 10.37 -3.97
CA VAL A 203 -4.26 10.31 -3.28
C VAL A 203 -4.35 10.89 -1.87
N LEU A 204 -5.00 12.04 -1.70
CA LEU A 204 -5.15 12.67 -0.37
C LEU A 204 -6.07 11.85 0.53
N THR A 205 -7.15 11.28 -0.03
CA THR A 205 -8.07 10.42 0.71
C THR A 205 -7.36 9.15 1.19
N GLN A 206 -6.56 8.51 0.34
CA GLN A 206 -5.78 7.33 0.72
C GLN A 206 -4.74 7.65 1.79
N ALA A 207 -4.08 8.80 1.72
CA ALA A 207 -3.16 9.23 2.78
C ALA A 207 -3.91 9.46 4.11
N ALA A 208 -5.11 10.04 4.06
CA ALA A 208 -5.98 10.22 5.22
C ALA A 208 -6.45 8.87 5.80
N ASP A 209 -6.81 7.90 4.96
CA ASP A 209 -7.15 6.56 5.41
C ASP A 209 -6.00 5.88 6.17
N ILE A 210 -4.77 5.98 5.63
CA ILE A 210 -3.57 5.41 6.26
C ILE A 210 -3.31 6.04 7.64
N LEU A 211 -3.60 7.33 7.81
CA LEU A 211 -3.43 8.05 9.07
C LEU A 211 -4.63 7.93 10.03
N TYR A 212 -5.80 7.54 9.52
CA TYR A 212 -7.04 7.46 10.30
C TYR A 212 -6.91 6.67 11.61
N PRO A 213 -6.23 5.51 11.68
CA PRO A 213 -6.06 4.78 12.93
C PRO A 213 -5.29 5.52 14.03
N GLN A 214 -4.59 6.60 13.68
CA GLN A 214 -3.73 7.36 14.59
C GLN A 214 -4.33 8.69 15.04
N LEU A 215 -5.53 9.05 14.56
CA LEU A 215 -6.14 10.35 14.85
C LEU A 215 -6.45 10.57 16.32
N ASP A 216 -6.82 9.53 17.06
CA ASP A 216 -7.13 9.66 18.48
C ASP A 216 -5.89 9.45 19.35
N HIS A 217 -5.04 8.50 18.98
CA HIS A 217 -3.81 8.18 19.70
C HIS A 217 -2.71 7.75 18.72
N PRO A 218 -1.54 8.42 18.73
CA PRO A 218 -0.40 7.97 17.93
C PRO A 218 0.00 6.55 18.31
N GLN A 219 0.06 5.67 17.31
CA GLN A 219 0.44 4.26 17.49
C GLN A 219 1.00 3.70 16.20
N PRO A 220 1.86 2.66 16.26
CA PRO A 220 2.30 1.98 15.06
C PRO A 220 1.11 1.39 14.29
N THR A 221 1.07 1.62 12.97
CA THR A 221 0.04 1.04 12.09
C THR A 221 0.71 0.25 10.98
N VAL A 222 0.36 -1.03 10.84
CA VAL A 222 0.80 -1.85 9.72
C VAL A 222 -0.21 -1.77 8.58
N ILE A 223 0.31 -1.57 7.36
CA ILE A 223 -0.49 -1.47 6.14
C ILE A 223 -0.07 -2.59 5.19
N PRO A 224 -0.76 -3.75 5.19
CA PRO A 224 -0.52 -4.82 4.23
C PRO A 224 -0.97 -4.38 2.84
N VAL A 225 -0.02 -4.25 1.91
CA VAL A 225 -0.27 -3.78 0.54
C VAL A 225 0.70 -4.42 -0.45
N GLY A 226 0.38 -4.33 -1.73
CA GLY A 226 1.31 -4.62 -2.81
C GLY A 226 2.42 -3.57 -2.92
N PRO A 227 3.54 -3.91 -3.60
CA PRO A 227 4.65 -2.97 -3.79
C PRO A 227 4.28 -1.74 -4.63
N ASP A 228 3.23 -1.84 -5.45
CA ASP A 228 2.65 -0.75 -6.22
C ASP A 228 2.16 0.41 -5.34
N GLN A 229 1.81 0.14 -4.08
CA GLN A 229 1.33 1.13 -3.12
C GLN A 229 2.46 1.87 -2.36
N ASP A 230 3.73 1.55 -2.60
CA ASP A 230 4.87 2.21 -1.91
C ASP A 230 4.91 3.74 -2.09
N PRO A 231 4.59 4.32 -3.26
CA PRO A 231 4.52 5.77 -3.41
C PRO A 231 3.55 6.44 -2.44
N HIS A 232 2.37 5.84 -2.22
CA HIS A 232 1.37 6.35 -1.27
C HIS A 232 1.86 6.29 0.17
N LEU A 233 2.52 5.19 0.57
CA LEU A 233 3.08 5.05 1.92
C LEU A 233 4.19 6.09 2.19
N ARG A 234 5.03 6.40 1.19
CA ARG A 234 6.07 7.42 1.32
C ARG A 234 5.47 8.80 1.44
N LEU A 235 4.58 9.18 0.53
CA LEU A 235 3.88 10.45 0.60
C LEU A 235 3.17 10.63 1.95
N THR A 236 2.43 9.60 2.41
CA THR A 236 1.72 9.67 3.69
C THR A 236 2.66 9.94 4.87
N ARG A 237 3.85 9.34 4.90
CA ARG A 237 4.86 9.61 5.93
C ARG A 237 5.37 11.04 5.88
N ASP A 238 5.60 11.55 4.68
CA ASP A 238 6.06 12.91 4.48
C ASP A 238 4.98 13.90 4.94
N LEU A 239 3.72 13.69 4.55
CA LEU A 239 2.59 14.51 5.00
C LEU A 239 2.38 14.44 6.52
N ALA A 240 2.45 13.25 7.11
CA ALA A 240 2.31 13.09 8.57
C ALA A 240 3.37 13.88 9.35
N SER A 241 4.57 14.03 8.80
CA SER A 241 5.64 14.82 9.43
C SER A 241 5.40 16.33 9.39
N ARG A 242 4.51 16.79 8.50
CA ARG A 242 4.15 18.22 8.31
C ARG A 242 2.91 18.61 9.10
N LEU A 243 2.04 17.64 9.46
CA LEU A 243 0.87 17.90 10.30
C LEU A 243 1.29 18.45 11.67
N ARG A 244 0.60 19.49 12.13
CA ARG A 244 0.87 20.22 13.39
C ARG A 244 0.00 19.71 14.53
#